data_533552fe08241e4302d37f45934de049
#
_entry.id   533552fe08241e4302d37f45934de049
#
_cell.length_a   1.000
_cell.length_b   1.000
_cell.length_c   1.000
_cell.angle_alpha   90.00
_cell.angle_beta   90.00
_cell.angle_gamma   90.00
#
_symmetry.space_group_name_H-M   'P 1'
#
loop_
_entity.id
_entity.type
_entity.pdbx_description
1 polymer ?
#
loop_
_entity_poly.entity_id
_entity_poly.type
_entity_poly.pdbx_seq_one_letter_code
_entity_poly.pdbx_strand_id
1 'polypeptide(L)'
;MLPSKASNPRGLRTGPLLAAGLLVCMLASASLRAQVSLATVVDLAQQNSSVVKLAQADVLKAQASLAQTQDAYIPNLQIGSAAGYSHGFPTGQPSVGSASMQSLVFSYSQRQYTKSARAGIEAANLALKDTKEQVALDTSTAYIELDTITRELAAAQQQEGFTADLVRIEQERAEAGVDSALDLLQARLTAANLKLARLHLETRAATLAKQLAVLTGLPVGSILPDHATIPEIPAITADEAPRTLPGIDAASSLARSKQFQAKGDDLAWRRPQIGFGAVYNYDIYELNNYEQYYQPGTATPNNVTFGLQITFPFFDFALRAKAKATAAEALRAKVEAEQAQRQNDVQIATLSGSLRELDARDEVASLKQQIADAQLKTVMAELDGGNGSPAGPNAQPQVSPKQEQLARIDERQKYQDAVEAGLDLAKARLGLLRALGHMEDWLQELHTK
;
A
#
# COMPACT_ATOMS: atom_id res chain seq x y z
N MET A 1 -59.37 25.73 -38.37
CA MET A 1 -59.67 24.77 -39.46
C MET A 1 -58.81 23.54 -39.25
N LEU A 2 -59.43 22.43 -38.89
CA LEU A 2 -59.00 21.03 -38.93
C LEU A 2 -58.78 20.54 -40.39
N PRO A 3 -58.17 19.36 -40.71
CA PRO A 3 -58.05 18.12 -39.90
C PRO A 3 -56.72 17.38 -39.94
N SER A 4 -56.42 16.60 -38.91
CA SER A 4 -56.50 15.12 -38.86
C SER A 4 -55.73 14.31 -39.92
N LYS A 5 -54.72 13.54 -39.43
CA LYS A 5 -54.61 12.11 -39.80
C LYS A 5 -53.71 11.33 -38.79
N ALA A 6 -54.36 10.41 -38.14
CA ALA A 6 -53.70 9.34 -37.36
C ALA A 6 -53.07 8.30 -38.32
N SER A 7 -51.91 7.75 -37.95
CA SER A 7 -51.42 6.46 -38.44
C SER A 7 -50.76 5.67 -37.31
N ASN A 8 -51.37 4.54 -37.07
CA ASN A 8 -51.04 3.50 -36.12
C ASN A 8 -49.78 2.72 -36.58
N PRO A 9 -48.78 2.45 -35.77
CA PRO A 9 -47.81 1.42 -36.08
C PRO A 9 -48.10 0.12 -35.33
N ARG A 10 -48.16 -0.93 -36.12
CA ARG A 10 -48.28 -2.33 -35.74
C ARG A 10 -47.24 -2.75 -34.71
N GLY A 11 -47.70 -3.39 -33.64
CA GLY A 11 -46.85 -4.00 -32.61
C GLY A 11 -46.06 -5.17 -33.17
N LEU A 12 -44.71 -5.10 -33.03
CA LEU A 12 -43.84 -6.25 -33.13
C LEU A 12 -43.77 -6.91 -31.73
N ARG A 13 -44.38 -8.07 -31.62
CA ARG A 13 -44.20 -8.99 -30.47
C ARG A 13 -42.83 -9.68 -30.59
N THR A 14 -41.82 -9.14 -29.93
CA THR A 14 -40.51 -9.80 -29.71
C THR A 14 -40.26 -9.90 -28.22
N GLY A 15 -40.99 -10.79 -27.55
CA GLY A 15 -40.98 -10.83 -26.08
C GLY A 15 -40.29 -12.00 -25.36
N PRO A 16 -40.19 -13.24 -25.82
CA PRO A 16 -39.61 -14.27 -24.97
C PRO A 16 -38.15 -14.66 -25.26
N LEU A 17 -37.57 -14.34 -26.42
CA LEU A 17 -36.19 -14.76 -26.76
C LEU A 17 -35.11 -13.84 -26.15
N LEU A 18 -35.37 -12.57 -25.90
CA LEU A 18 -34.43 -11.66 -25.24
C LEU A 18 -34.34 -11.88 -23.73
N ALA A 19 -35.43 -12.31 -23.08
CA ALA A 19 -35.43 -12.64 -21.66
C ALA A 19 -34.64 -13.92 -21.33
N ALA A 20 -34.69 -14.91 -22.24
CA ALA A 20 -33.94 -16.16 -22.10
C ALA A 20 -32.41 -15.94 -22.28
N GLY A 21 -32.01 -15.05 -23.19
CA GLY A 21 -30.60 -14.68 -23.39
C GLY A 21 -29.98 -13.96 -22.20
N LEU A 22 -30.72 -13.09 -21.50
CA LEU A 22 -30.25 -12.37 -20.32
C LEU A 22 -30.16 -13.27 -19.08
N LEU A 23 -31.04 -14.28 -18.97
CA LEU A 23 -31.01 -15.25 -17.87
C LEU A 23 -29.83 -16.24 -17.99
N VAL A 24 -29.42 -16.61 -19.21
CA VAL A 24 -28.25 -17.48 -19.47
C VAL A 24 -26.95 -16.73 -19.21
N CYS A 25 -26.87 -15.42 -19.47
CA CYS A 25 -25.68 -14.62 -19.09
C CYS A 25 -25.54 -14.39 -17.57
N MET A 26 -26.64 -14.40 -16.81
CA MET A 26 -26.54 -14.30 -15.34
C MET A 26 -26.16 -15.61 -14.65
N LEU A 27 -26.40 -16.76 -15.28
CA LEU A 27 -25.99 -18.08 -14.75
C LEU A 27 -24.55 -18.45 -15.08
N ALA A 28 -23.87 -17.71 -15.95
CA ALA A 28 -22.45 -17.90 -16.28
C ALA A 28 -21.49 -17.14 -15.35
N SER A 29 -21.97 -16.53 -14.27
CA SER A 29 -21.12 -16.06 -13.17
C SER A 29 -20.72 -17.21 -12.23
N ALA A 30 -20.48 -18.41 -12.76
CA ALA A 30 -19.63 -19.37 -12.08
C ALA A 30 -18.30 -18.64 -11.88
N SER A 31 -17.93 -18.36 -10.63
CA SER A 31 -16.64 -17.84 -10.24
C SER A 31 -15.56 -18.69 -10.89
N LEU A 32 -15.13 -18.27 -12.09
CA LEU A 32 -13.91 -18.74 -12.70
C LEU A 32 -12.80 -18.36 -11.71
N ARG A 33 -12.44 -19.32 -10.87
CA ARG A 33 -11.22 -19.27 -10.07
C ARG A 33 -10.08 -19.39 -11.08
N ALA A 34 -9.74 -18.28 -11.72
CA ALA A 34 -8.60 -18.22 -12.59
C ALA A 34 -7.34 -18.19 -11.70
N GLN A 35 -6.39 -19.05 -12.00
CA GLN A 35 -5.04 -18.88 -11.48
C GLN A 35 -4.54 -17.55 -12.00
N VAL A 36 -4.20 -16.63 -11.08
CA VAL A 36 -3.75 -15.28 -11.41
C VAL A 36 -2.24 -15.24 -11.19
N SER A 37 -1.49 -14.83 -12.20
CA SER A 37 -0.03 -14.73 -12.09
C SER A 37 0.39 -13.68 -11.07
N LEU A 38 1.56 -13.86 -10.46
CA LEU A 38 2.14 -12.90 -9.50
C LEU A 38 2.23 -11.50 -10.12
N ALA A 39 2.69 -11.37 -11.37
CA ALA A 39 2.79 -10.09 -12.07
C ALA A 39 1.44 -9.36 -12.13
N THR A 40 0.37 -10.07 -12.52
CA THR A 40 -0.98 -9.48 -12.59
C THR A 40 -1.48 -9.02 -11.23
N VAL A 41 -1.23 -9.79 -10.17
CA VAL A 41 -1.66 -9.43 -8.80
C VAL A 41 -0.93 -8.18 -8.32
N VAL A 42 0.37 -8.07 -8.59
CA VAL A 42 1.18 -6.90 -8.25
C VAL A 42 0.70 -5.67 -9.02
N ASP A 43 0.44 -5.77 -10.32
CA ASP A 43 -0.08 -4.67 -11.13
C ASP A 43 -1.43 -4.16 -10.61
N LEU A 44 -2.35 -5.08 -10.33
CA LEU A 44 -3.65 -4.74 -9.76
C LEU A 44 -3.50 -4.04 -8.40
N ALA A 45 -2.58 -4.50 -7.56
CA ALA A 45 -2.33 -3.87 -6.26
C ALA A 45 -1.75 -2.46 -6.41
N GLN A 46 -0.79 -2.25 -7.33
CA GLN A 46 -0.24 -0.92 -7.61
C GLN A 46 -1.27 0.06 -8.21
N GLN A 47 -2.30 -0.43 -8.90
CA GLN A 47 -3.35 0.40 -9.46
C GLN A 47 -4.50 0.65 -8.48
N ASN A 48 -4.89 -0.36 -7.70
CA ASN A 48 -6.13 -0.34 -6.92
C ASN A 48 -5.92 -0.07 -5.43
N SER A 49 -4.71 -0.29 -4.89
CA SER A 49 -4.45 -0.11 -3.47
C SER A 49 -4.82 1.30 -2.99
N SER A 50 -5.53 1.36 -1.87
CA SER A 50 -5.90 2.62 -1.22
C SER A 50 -4.67 3.45 -0.81
N VAL A 51 -3.57 2.79 -0.44
CA VAL A 51 -2.32 3.45 -0.05
C VAL A 51 -1.69 4.18 -1.23
N VAL A 52 -1.69 3.56 -2.42
CA VAL A 52 -1.21 4.20 -3.66
C VAL A 52 -2.12 5.36 -4.07
N LYS A 53 -3.45 5.21 -3.95
CA LYS A 53 -4.40 6.29 -4.24
C LYS A 53 -4.24 7.48 -3.29
N LEU A 54 -3.93 7.24 -2.01
CA LEU A 54 -3.60 8.30 -1.05
C LEU A 54 -2.32 9.04 -1.46
N ALA A 55 -1.26 8.31 -1.82
CA ALA A 55 -0.01 8.93 -2.29
C ALA A 55 -0.21 9.72 -3.61
N GLN A 56 -1.08 9.25 -4.52
CA GLN A 56 -1.47 10.02 -5.72
C GLN A 56 -2.20 11.32 -5.35
N ALA A 57 -3.10 11.27 -4.37
CA ALA A 57 -3.80 12.46 -3.88
C ALA A 57 -2.81 13.47 -3.24
N ASP A 58 -1.77 12.99 -2.55
CA ASP A 58 -0.72 13.86 -2.01
C ASP A 58 0.10 14.53 -3.12
N VAL A 59 0.36 13.86 -4.24
CA VAL A 59 0.97 14.50 -5.43
C VAL A 59 0.07 15.61 -5.97
N LEU A 60 -1.24 15.36 -6.13
CA LEU A 60 -2.19 16.39 -6.59
C LEU A 60 -2.25 17.58 -5.63
N LYS A 61 -2.23 17.31 -4.31
CA LYS A 61 -2.16 18.35 -3.27
C LYS A 61 -0.87 19.18 -3.38
N ALA A 62 0.28 18.55 -3.61
CA ALA A 62 1.54 19.26 -3.81
C ALA A 62 1.52 20.13 -5.08
N GLN A 63 0.92 19.64 -6.18
CA GLN A 63 0.72 20.41 -7.41
C GLN A 63 -0.19 21.63 -7.18
N ALA A 64 -1.31 21.44 -6.47
CA ALA A 64 -2.21 22.53 -6.10
C ALA A 64 -1.50 23.56 -5.20
N SER A 65 -0.63 23.14 -4.29
CA SER A 65 0.19 24.02 -3.46
C SER A 65 1.17 24.85 -4.31
N LEU A 66 1.77 24.27 -5.36
CA LEU A 66 2.59 25.04 -6.30
C LEU A 66 1.75 26.08 -7.04
N ALA A 67 0.59 25.69 -7.58
CA ALA A 67 -0.32 26.63 -8.24
C ALA A 67 -0.68 27.78 -7.30
N GLN A 68 -1.07 27.49 -6.05
CA GLN A 68 -1.38 28.50 -5.05
C GLN A 68 -0.22 29.49 -4.83
N THR A 69 1.04 29.02 -4.83
CA THR A 69 2.19 29.92 -4.67
C THR A 69 2.47 30.78 -5.91
N GLN A 70 2.13 30.28 -7.10
CA GLN A 70 2.28 31.02 -8.36
C GLN A 70 1.14 32.00 -8.58
N ASP A 71 -0.08 31.59 -8.22
CA ASP A 71 -1.30 32.40 -8.37
C ASP A 71 -1.31 33.64 -7.48
N ALA A 72 -0.43 33.71 -6.47
CA ALA A 72 -0.22 34.96 -5.70
C ALA A 72 0.16 36.14 -6.56
N TYR A 73 0.73 35.92 -7.75
CA TYR A 73 1.05 36.98 -8.73
C TYR A 73 -0.11 37.29 -9.70
N ILE A 74 -1.14 36.47 -9.71
CA ILE A 74 -2.35 36.68 -10.53
C ILE A 74 -3.33 37.53 -9.72
N PRO A 75 -3.87 38.62 -10.30
CA PRO A 75 -4.85 39.42 -9.60
C PRO A 75 -6.10 38.61 -9.23
N ASN A 76 -6.43 38.59 -7.94
CA ASN A 76 -7.68 38.02 -7.47
C ASN A 76 -8.77 39.07 -7.48
N LEU A 77 -9.94 38.78 -8.00
CA LEU A 77 -11.11 39.66 -8.02
C LEU A 77 -12.10 39.17 -6.96
N GLN A 78 -12.43 40.08 -6.05
CA GLN A 78 -13.48 39.86 -5.03
C GLN A 78 -14.59 40.89 -5.25
N ILE A 79 -15.81 40.38 -5.32
CA ILE A 79 -17.01 41.21 -5.45
C ILE A 79 -17.82 41.06 -4.16
N GLY A 80 -18.13 42.18 -3.55
CA GLY A 80 -18.85 42.20 -2.28
C GLY A 80 -20.04 43.20 -2.35
N SER A 81 -20.97 43.03 -1.44
CA SER A 81 -22.05 44.00 -1.18
C SER A 81 -22.17 44.15 0.33
N ALA A 82 -22.31 45.38 0.80
CA ALA A 82 -22.54 45.69 2.21
C ALA A 82 -23.61 46.76 2.34
N ALA A 83 -24.50 46.61 3.32
CA ALA A 83 -25.51 47.61 3.67
C ALA A 83 -25.22 48.13 5.07
N GLY A 84 -25.26 49.44 5.26
CA GLY A 84 -25.04 50.05 6.56
C GLY A 84 -25.44 51.53 6.60
N TYR A 85 -25.43 52.09 7.76
CA TYR A 85 -25.68 53.53 8.00
C TYR A 85 -24.46 54.15 8.68
N SER A 86 -24.05 55.33 8.20
CA SER A 86 -22.96 56.11 8.75
C SER A 86 -23.42 57.47 9.19
N HIS A 87 -23.04 57.92 10.39
CA HIS A 87 -23.34 59.25 10.91
C HIS A 87 -22.07 59.86 11.51
N GLY A 88 -21.81 61.17 11.18
CA GLY A 88 -20.66 61.90 11.69
C GLY A 88 -19.55 62.12 10.65
N PHE A 89 -18.55 62.95 11.02
CA PHE A 89 -17.39 63.25 10.17
C PHE A 89 -16.12 62.64 10.75
N PRO A 90 -15.22 62.03 9.95
CA PRO A 90 -15.35 61.73 8.53
C PRO A 90 -16.37 60.65 8.27
N THR A 91 -17.19 60.85 7.25
CA THR A 91 -18.20 59.85 6.86
C THR A 91 -17.52 58.59 6.37
N GLY A 92 -17.51 57.54 7.21
CA GLY A 92 -17.20 56.19 6.76
C GLY A 92 -18.39 55.66 5.94
N GLN A 93 -18.18 55.30 4.70
CA GLN A 93 -19.27 54.91 3.80
C GLN A 93 -19.48 53.41 3.81
N PRO A 94 -20.68 52.94 4.08
CA PRO A 94 -21.05 51.62 3.68
C PRO A 94 -21.26 51.57 2.16
N SER A 95 -20.29 51.05 1.41
CA SER A 95 -20.44 50.79 -0.01
C SER A 95 -21.51 49.73 -0.27
N VAL A 96 -22.44 49.97 -1.16
CA VAL A 96 -23.48 49.02 -1.54
C VAL A 96 -22.95 47.93 -2.45
N GLY A 97 -22.03 48.29 -3.31
CA GLY A 97 -21.29 47.37 -4.16
C GLY A 97 -19.80 47.64 -4.12
N SER A 98 -18.98 46.65 -3.95
CA SER A 98 -17.54 46.75 -4.02
C SER A 98 -16.93 45.65 -4.88
N ALA A 99 -15.95 46.02 -5.67
CA ALA A 99 -15.07 45.08 -6.35
C ALA A 99 -13.62 45.40 -5.98
N SER A 100 -12.90 44.44 -5.43
CA SER A 100 -11.49 44.61 -5.10
C SER A 100 -10.63 43.62 -5.85
N MET A 101 -9.50 44.07 -6.34
CA MET A 101 -8.51 43.28 -7.04
C MET A 101 -7.16 43.46 -6.37
N GLN A 102 -6.53 42.36 -6.01
CA GLN A 102 -5.22 42.39 -5.38
C GLN A 102 -4.30 41.35 -6.04
N SER A 103 -3.02 41.68 -6.17
CA SER A 103 -1.99 40.76 -6.62
C SER A 103 -0.64 41.10 -6.01
N LEU A 104 0.22 40.11 -5.93
CA LEU A 104 1.63 40.32 -5.58
C LEU A 104 2.39 40.66 -6.86
N VAL A 105 3.14 41.79 -6.85
CA VAL A 105 3.99 42.18 -7.96
C VAL A 105 5.40 41.62 -7.77
N PHE A 106 5.92 41.74 -6.55
CA PHE A 106 7.24 41.25 -6.21
C PHE A 106 7.37 40.91 -4.75
N SER A 107 7.96 39.74 -4.47
CA SER A 107 8.32 39.29 -3.12
C SER A 107 9.51 38.34 -3.15
N TYR A 108 10.50 38.60 -2.29
CA TYR A 108 11.63 37.70 -2.10
C TYR A 108 11.18 36.36 -1.42
N SER A 109 10.27 36.46 -0.46
CA SER A 109 9.73 35.29 0.26
C SER A 109 8.93 34.40 -0.67
N GLN A 110 8.06 34.95 -1.52
CA GLN A 110 7.22 34.18 -2.44
C GLN A 110 8.04 33.33 -3.42
N ARG A 111 9.18 33.88 -3.90
CA ARG A 111 10.11 33.10 -4.73
C ARG A 111 10.65 31.85 -4.01
N GLN A 112 10.87 31.94 -2.70
CA GLN A 112 11.33 30.78 -1.92
C GLN A 112 10.18 29.81 -1.67
N TYR A 113 8.96 30.29 -1.42
CA TYR A 113 7.78 29.43 -1.30
C TYR A 113 7.51 28.66 -2.59
N THR A 114 7.67 29.28 -3.76
CA THR A 114 7.56 28.58 -5.05
C THR A 114 8.64 27.50 -5.21
N LYS A 115 9.89 27.76 -4.76
CA LYS A 115 10.95 26.72 -4.74
C LYS A 115 10.62 25.61 -3.76
N SER A 116 10.09 25.94 -2.58
CA SER A 116 9.62 24.99 -1.59
C SER A 116 8.54 24.08 -2.18
N ALA A 117 7.53 24.65 -2.82
CA ALA A 117 6.44 23.89 -3.44
C ALA A 117 6.94 22.96 -4.57
N ARG A 118 7.89 23.40 -5.40
CA ARG A 118 8.51 22.54 -6.42
C ARG A 118 9.26 21.34 -5.82
N ALA A 119 10.07 21.59 -4.78
CA ALA A 119 10.74 20.52 -4.05
C ALA A 119 9.72 19.61 -3.34
N GLY A 120 8.58 20.16 -2.90
CA GLY A 120 7.46 19.39 -2.35
C GLY A 120 6.81 18.44 -3.36
N ILE A 121 6.65 18.86 -4.62
CA ILE A 121 6.17 17.99 -5.70
C ILE A 121 7.17 16.84 -5.98
N GLU A 122 8.46 17.18 -6.04
CA GLU A 122 9.52 16.20 -6.20
C GLU A 122 9.47 15.14 -5.08
N ALA A 123 9.36 15.59 -3.83
CA ALA A 123 9.21 14.72 -2.67
C ALA A 123 7.95 13.84 -2.76
N ALA A 124 6.80 14.40 -3.15
CA ALA A 124 5.55 13.65 -3.28
C ALA A 124 5.60 12.59 -4.40
N ASN A 125 6.24 12.90 -5.54
CA ASN A 125 6.41 11.93 -6.63
C ASN A 125 7.33 10.77 -6.22
N LEU A 126 8.42 11.06 -5.52
CA LEU A 126 9.34 10.03 -5.00
C LEU A 126 8.67 9.19 -3.92
N ALA A 127 7.85 9.80 -3.04
CA ALA A 127 7.06 9.07 -2.05
C ALA A 127 6.00 8.17 -2.69
N LEU A 128 5.39 8.60 -3.80
CA LEU A 128 4.48 7.76 -4.58
C LEU A 128 5.21 6.55 -5.18
N LYS A 129 6.43 6.76 -5.71
CA LYS A 129 7.25 5.66 -6.23
C LYS A 129 7.60 4.67 -5.12
N ASP A 130 8.06 5.14 -3.97
CA ASP A 130 8.37 4.31 -2.80
C ASP A 130 7.14 3.52 -2.32
N THR A 131 5.97 4.18 -2.28
CA THR A 131 4.70 3.54 -1.93
C THR A 131 4.33 2.41 -2.89
N LYS A 132 4.53 2.59 -4.20
CA LYS A 132 4.29 1.55 -5.19
C LYS A 132 5.23 0.36 -5.02
N GLU A 133 6.51 0.61 -4.76
CA GLU A 133 7.48 -0.45 -4.48
C GLU A 133 7.15 -1.20 -3.19
N GLN A 134 6.68 -0.50 -2.13
CA GLN A 134 6.24 -1.13 -0.89
C GLN A 134 5.02 -2.03 -1.13
N VAL A 135 4.01 -1.52 -1.84
CA VAL A 135 2.81 -2.30 -2.17
C VAL A 135 3.16 -3.52 -3.02
N ALA A 136 4.12 -3.40 -3.94
CA ALA A 136 4.62 -4.51 -4.72
C ALA A 136 5.30 -5.58 -3.84
N LEU A 137 6.16 -5.17 -2.90
CA LEU A 137 6.79 -6.07 -1.93
C LEU A 137 5.75 -6.79 -1.07
N ASP A 138 4.81 -6.03 -0.48
CA ASP A 138 3.79 -6.58 0.42
C ASP A 138 2.88 -7.57 -0.33
N THR A 139 2.52 -7.25 -1.58
CA THR A 139 1.68 -8.09 -2.43
C THR A 139 2.42 -9.36 -2.85
N SER A 140 3.68 -9.25 -3.28
CA SER A 140 4.50 -10.39 -3.66
C SER A 140 4.74 -11.32 -2.49
N THR A 141 5.04 -10.78 -1.32
CA THR A 141 5.23 -11.54 -0.09
C THR A 141 3.95 -12.27 0.30
N ALA A 142 2.80 -11.59 0.29
CA ALA A 142 1.51 -12.20 0.63
C ALA A 142 1.07 -13.28 -0.38
N TYR A 143 1.38 -13.09 -1.66
CA TYR A 143 1.09 -14.06 -2.71
C TYR A 143 1.93 -15.33 -2.56
N ILE A 144 3.25 -15.19 -2.38
CA ILE A 144 4.17 -16.34 -2.18
C ILE A 144 3.81 -17.07 -0.88
N GLU A 145 3.46 -16.34 0.18
CA GLU A 145 3.01 -16.93 1.43
C GLU A 145 1.69 -17.71 1.26
N LEU A 146 0.73 -17.20 0.47
CA LEU A 146 -0.51 -17.89 0.19
C LEU A 146 -0.27 -19.17 -0.63
N ASP A 147 0.66 -19.17 -1.59
CA ASP A 147 1.09 -20.36 -2.33
C ASP A 147 1.68 -21.42 -1.39
N THR A 148 2.61 -21.00 -0.53
CA THR A 148 3.24 -21.86 0.48
C THR A 148 2.20 -22.50 1.38
N ILE A 149 1.30 -21.73 1.98
CA ILE A 149 0.25 -22.23 2.87
C ILE A 149 -0.71 -23.17 2.14
N THR A 150 -0.98 -22.93 0.86
CA THR A 150 -1.82 -23.85 0.07
C THR A 150 -1.16 -25.22 -0.08
N ARG A 151 0.14 -25.28 -0.27
CA ARG A 151 0.92 -26.53 -0.31
C ARG A 151 1.00 -27.21 1.06
N GLU A 152 1.21 -26.43 2.13
CA GLU A 152 1.20 -26.91 3.51
C GLU A 152 -0.16 -27.49 3.89
N LEU A 153 -1.27 -26.86 3.49
CA LEU A 153 -2.62 -27.37 3.71
C LEU A 153 -2.86 -28.72 3.02
N ALA A 154 -2.37 -28.88 1.80
CA ALA A 154 -2.45 -30.16 1.09
C ALA A 154 -1.66 -31.25 1.81
N ALA A 155 -0.48 -30.94 2.35
CA ALA A 155 0.31 -31.87 3.16
C ALA A 155 -0.38 -32.19 4.49
N ALA A 156 -0.94 -31.19 5.18
CA ALA A 156 -1.67 -31.36 6.44
C ALA A 156 -2.91 -32.25 6.29
N GLN A 157 -3.65 -32.14 5.18
CA GLN A 157 -4.77 -32.99 4.86
C GLN A 157 -4.33 -34.45 4.68
N GLN A 158 -3.18 -34.71 4.05
CA GLN A 158 -2.61 -36.04 3.93
C GLN A 158 -2.18 -36.59 5.30
N GLN A 159 -1.56 -35.74 6.14
CA GLN A 159 -1.19 -36.13 7.51
C GLN A 159 -2.42 -36.54 8.35
N GLU A 160 -3.55 -35.82 8.23
CA GLU A 160 -4.80 -36.21 8.91
C GLU A 160 -5.27 -37.61 8.49
N GLY A 161 -5.18 -37.95 7.19
CA GLY A 161 -5.49 -39.29 6.70
C GLY A 161 -4.59 -40.35 7.34
N PHE A 162 -3.26 -40.13 7.31
CA PHE A 162 -2.31 -41.09 7.92
C PHE A 162 -2.49 -41.21 9.43
N THR A 163 -2.85 -40.12 10.10
CA THR A 163 -3.07 -40.16 11.56
C THR A 163 -4.38 -40.83 11.91
N ALA A 164 -5.42 -40.74 11.09
CA ALA A 164 -6.65 -41.47 11.28
C ALA A 164 -6.41 -42.99 11.17
N ASP A 165 -5.60 -43.43 10.19
CA ASP A 165 -5.18 -44.83 10.06
C ASP A 165 -4.30 -45.24 11.25
N LEU A 166 -3.38 -44.40 11.71
CA LEU A 166 -2.58 -44.66 12.91
C LEU A 166 -3.47 -44.91 14.14
N VAL A 167 -4.45 -44.05 14.39
CA VAL A 167 -5.37 -44.18 15.52
C VAL A 167 -6.17 -45.50 15.42
N ARG A 168 -6.63 -45.89 14.21
CA ARG A 168 -7.33 -47.14 13.98
C ARG A 168 -6.44 -48.34 14.27
N ILE A 169 -5.20 -48.35 13.78
CA ILE A 169 -4.22 -49.42 14.02
C ILE A 169 -3.94 -49.54 15.51
N GLU A 170 -3.70 -48.42 16.21
CA GLU A 170 -3.44 -48.43 17.66
C GLU A 170 -4.65 -48.92 18.47
N GLN A 171 -5.86 -48.61 18.05
CA GLN A 171 -7.06 -49.07 18.70
C GLN A 171 -7.20 -50.60 18.56
N GLU A 172 -7.03 -51.15 17.34
CA GLU A 172 -7.09 -52.62 17.07
C GLU A 172 -6.00 -53.37 17.87
N ARG A 173 -4.79 -52.80 17.96
CA ARG A 173 -3.66 -53.40 18.69
C ARG A 173 -3.85 -53.34 20.21
N ALA A 174 -4.44 -52.23 20.72
CA ALA A 174 -4.77 -52.11 22.15
C ALA A 174 -5.90 -53.08 22.55
N GLU A 175 -6.93 -53.25 21.70
CA GLU A 175 -8.00 -54.23 21.93
C GLU A 175 -7.48 -55.67 21.90
N ALA A 176 -6.46 -55.95 21.07
CA ALA A 176 -5.77 -57.25 21.03
C ALA A 176 -4.77 -57.45 22.20
N GLY A 177 -4.55 -56.42 23.05
CA GLY A 177 -3.60 -56.51 24.16
C GLY A 177 -2.12 -56.42 23.75
N VAL A 178 -1.83 -56.04 22.50
CA VAL A 178 -0.46 -55.95 21.96
C VAL A 178 0.19 -54.62 22.37
N ASP A 179 -0.57 -53.49 22.27
CA ASP A 179 -0.10 -52.16 22.64
C ASP A 179 -0.86 -51.63 23.87
N SER A 180 -0.29 -50.61 24.53
CA SER A 180 -0.88 -50.07 25.75
C SER A 180 -1.98 -49.03 25.44
N ALA A 181 -2.88 -48.80 26.41
CA ALA A 181 -3.84 -47.71 26.32
C ALA A 181 -3.14 -46.32 26.21
N LEU A 182 -1.89 -46.22 26.66
CA LEU A 182 -1.07 -45.00 26.54
C LEU A 182 -0.70 -44.76 25.07
N ASP A 183 -0.34 -45.77 24.30
CA ASP A 183 0.01 -45.64 22.87
C ASP A 183 -1.20 -45.15 22.07
N LEU A 184 -2.39 -45.62 22.34
CA LEU A 184 -3.64 -45.12 21.73
C LEU A 184 -3.91 -43.66 22.10
N LEU A 185 -3.67 -43.24 23.35
CA LEU A 185 -3.82 -41.86 23.76
C LEU A 185 -2.80 -40.95 23.07
N GLN A 186 -1.56 -41.42 22.87
CA GLN A 186 -0.52 -40.70 22.14
C GLN A 186 -0.90 -40.53 20.64
N ALA A 187 -1.41 -41.54 20.00
CA ALA A 187 -1.91 -41.46 18.62
C ALA A 187 -3.06 -40.45 18.49
N ARG A 188 -4.01 -40.48 19.42
CA ARG A 188 -5.12 -39.51 19.47
C ARG A 188 -4.63 -38.07 19.72
N LEU A 189 -3.61 -37.87 20.57
CA LEU A 189 -3.00 -36.58 20.80
C LEU A 189 -2.32 -36.06 19.54
N THR A 190 -1.59 -36.93 18.82
CA THR A 190 -0.97 -36.59 17.53
C THR A 190 -2.02 -36.13 16.51
N ALA A 191 -3.13 -36.88 16.40
CA ALA A 191 -4.25 -36.51 15.54
C ALA A 191 -4.85 -35.15 15.90
N ALA A 192 -5.05 -34.89 17.20
CA ALA A 192 -5.57 -33.59 17.67
C ALA A 192 -4.62 -32.45 17.37
N ASN A 193 -3.30 -32.64 17.54
CA ASN A 193 -2.29 -31.63 17.24
C ASN A 193 -2.22 -31.29 15.74
N LEU A 194 -2.25 -32.31 14.86
CA LEU A 194 -2.25 -32.09 13.41
C LEU A 194 -3.53 -31.39 12.92
N LYS A 195 -4.68 -31.78 13.49
CA LYS A 195 -5.93 -31.05 13.22
C LYS A 195 -5.84 -29.58 13.64
N LEU A 196 -5.26 -29.31 14.80
CA LEU A 196 -5.04 -27.90 15.26
C LEU A 196 -4.12 -27.15 14.31
N ALA A 197 -3.01 -27.77 13.89
CA ALA A 197 -2.07 -27.17 12.92
C ALA A 197 -2.77 -26.84 11.59
N ARG A 198 -3.59 -27.75 11.05
CA ARG A 198 -4.39 -27.49 9.85
C ARG A 198 -5.33 -26.30 10.01
N LEU A 199 -6.05 -26.20 11.14
CA LEU A 199 -6.95 -25.08 11.41
C LEU A 199 -6.19 -23.72 11.49
N HIS A 200 -4.97 -23.74 12.02
CA HIS A 200 -4.10 -22.55 11.98
C HIS A 200 -3.75 -22.15 10.56
N LEU A 201 -3.35 -23.09 9.71
CA LEU A 201 -3.05 -22.84 8.30
C LEU A 201 -4.29 -22.29 7.55
N GLU A 202 -5.47 -22.87 7.76
CA GLU A 202 -6.73 -22.37 7.18
C GLU A 202 -7.03 -20.92 7.57
N THR A 203 -6.84 -20.59 8.84
CA THR A 203 -7.05 -19.23 9.36
C THR A 203 -6.05 -18.26 8.73
N ARG A 204 -4.79 -18.66 8.62
CA ARG A 204 -3.72 -17.87 8.01
C ARG A 204 -4.00 -17.64 6.51
N ALA A 205 -4.39 -18.69 5.78
CA ALA A 205 -4.79 -18.60 4.36
C ALA A 205 -5.97 -17.64 4.16
N ALA A 206 -7.01 -17.74 5.00
CA ALA A 206 -8.17 -16.85 4.93
C ALA A 206 -7.80 -15.38 5.22
N THR A 207 -6.85 -15.14 6.12
CA THR A 207 -6.35 -13.80 6.43
C THR A 207 -5.57 -13.24 5.27
N LEU A 208 -4.66 -13.99 4.67
CA LEU A 208 -3.88 -13.58 3.49
C LEU A 208 -4.77 -13.31 2.28
N ALA A 209 -5.78 -14.16 2.04
CA ALA A 209 -6.76 -13.94 0.98
C ALA A 209 -7.52 -12.63 1.16
N LYS A 210 -7.86 -12.25 2.40
CA LYS A 210 -8.45 -10.94 2.69
C LYS A 210 -7.46 -9.80 2.49
N GLN A 211 -6.21 -9.97 2.90
CA GLN A 211 -5.15 -8.97 2.71
C GLN A 211 -4.90 -8.70 1.23
N LEU A 212 -4.77 -9.74 0.41
CA LEU A 212 -4.64 -9.62 -1.04
C LEU A 212 -5.87 -8.98 -1.68
N ALA A 213 -7.08 -9.31 -1.21
CA ALA A 213 -8.31 -8.67 -1.68
C ALA A 213 -8.31 -7.15 -1.40
N VAL A 214 -7.83 -6.72 -0.23
CA VAL A 214 -7.71 -5.28 0.12
C VAL A 214 -6.66 -4.58 -0.75
N LEU A 215 -5.54 -5.24 -1.03
CA LEU A 215 -4.47 -4.67 -1.86
C LEU A 215 -4.88 -4.55 -3.32
N THR A 216 -5.52 -5.58 -3.88
CA THR A 216 -5.85 -5.66 -5.32
C THR A 216 -7.21 -5.08 -5.68
N GLY A 217 -8.12 -4.98 -4.69
CA GLY A 217 -9.53 -4.62 -4.92
C GLY A 217 -10.37 -5.77 -5.49
N LEU A 218 -9.83 -6.99 -5.59
CA LEU A 218 -10.56 -8.17 -6.04
C LEU A 218 -11.40 -8.79 -4.92
N PRO A 219 -12.46 -9.56 -5.22
CA PRO A 219 -13.23 -10.29 -4.21
C PRO A 219 -12.36 -11.28 -3.44
N VAL A 220 -12.67 -11.48 -2.15
CA VAL A 220 -11.96 -12.44 -1.29
C VAL A 220 -12.05 -13.86 -1.88
N GLY A 221 -10.91 -14.53 -2.00
CA GLY A 221 -10.83 -15.92 -2.52
C GLY A 221 -10.88 -16.05 -4.04
N SER A 222 -10.83 -14.93 -4.79
CA SER A 222 -10.70 -14.95 -6.26
C SER A 222 -9.27 -15.22 -6.72
N ILE A 223 -8.28 -14.93 -5.88
CA ILE A 223 -6.85 -15.12 -6.18
C ILE A 223 -6.49 -16.54 -5.75
N LEU A 224 -6.20 -17.40 -6.74
CA LEU A 224 -5.54 -18.67 -6.55
C LEU A 224 -4.10 -18.52 -7.01
N PRO A 225 -3.11 -18.71 -6.14
CA PRO A 225 -1.72 -18.60 -6.54
C PRO A 225 -1.35 -19.70 -7.54
N ASP A 226 -0.55 -19.33 -8.53
CA ASP A 226 0.06 -20.24 -9.47
C ASP A 226 1.57 -20.32 -9.19
N HIS A 227 2.00 -21.44 -8.63
CA HIS A 227 3.41 -21.67 -8.27
C HIS A 227 4.36 -21.51 -9.47
N ALA A 228 3.93 -21.90 -10.67
CA ALA A 228 4.72 -21.83 -11.88
C ALA A 228 5.04 -20.37 -12.31
N THR A 229 4.25 -19.39 -11.85
CA THR A 229 4.43 -17.99 -12.16
C THR A 229 5.32 -17.24 -11.16
N ILE A 230 5.76 -17.91 -10.10
CA ILE A 230 6.67 -17.33 -9.12
C ILE A 230 8.09 -17.51 -9.65
N PRO A 231 8.78 -16.42 -10.04
CA PRO A 231 10.14 -16.53 -10.51
C PRO A 231 11.09 -16.83 -9.36
N GLU A 232 12.19 -17.44 -9.68
CA GLU A 232 13.29 -17.58 -8.74
C GLU A 232 13.80 -16.19 -8.35
N ILE A 233 13.79 -15.89 -7.05
CA ILE A 233 14.24 -14.59 -6.54
C ILE A 233 15.77 -14.60 -6.57
N PRO A 234 16.41 -13.66 -7.30
CA PRO A 234 17.85 -13.67 -7.46
C PRO A 234 18.56 -13.56 -6.09
N ALA A 235 19.63 -14.33 -5.94
CA ALA A 235 20.52 -14.22 -4.80
C ALA A 235 21.39 -12.97 -4.97
N ILE A 236 20.91 -11.84 -4.44
CA ILE A 236 21.67 -10.57 -4.45
C ILE A 236 22.64 -10.58 -3.28
N THR A 237 23.89 -10.25 -3.56
CA THR A 237 24.90 -10.05 -2.52
C THR A 237 24.91 -8.59 -2.07
N ALA A 238 25.18 -8.34 -0.78
CA ALA A 238 25.28 -6.99 -0.22
C ALA A 238 26.40 -6.13 -0.86
N ASP A 239 27.26 -6.75 -1.68
CA ASP A 239 28.35 -6.08 -2.42
C ASP A 239 27.86 -5.38 -3.71
N GLU A 240 26.63 -5.64 -4.17
CA GLU A 240 26.03 -4.83 -5.22
C GLU A 240 25.82 -3.40 -4.74
N ALA A 241 26.27 -2.44 -5.58
CA ALA A 241 26.18 -1.02 -5.22
C ALA A 241 24.73 -0.61 -4.91
N PRO A 242 24.44 -0.18 -3.67
CA PRO A 242 23.09 0.20 -3.31
C PRO A 242 22.65 1.40 -4.16
N ARG A 243 21.48 1.32 -4.75
CA ARG A 243 20.83 2.48 -5.38
C ARG A 243 20.11 3.29 -4.29
N THR A 244 19.97 4.57 -4.54
CA THR A 244 19.18 5.41 -3.62
C THR A 244 17.72 4.97 -3.64
N LEU A 245 17.18 4.71 -2.44
CA LEU A 245 15.77 4.36 -2.30
C LEU A 245 14.89 5.58 -2.57
N PRO A 246 13.79 5.43 -3.34
CA PRO A 246 12.85 6.54 -3.58
C PRO A 246 12.32 7.17 -2.28
N GLY A 247 12.15 6.40 -1.21
CA GLY A 247 11.74 6.90 0.11
C GLY A 247 12.78 7.81 0.77
N ILE A 248 14.08 7.50 0.64
CA ILE A 248 15.17 8.35 1.15
C ILE A 248 15.28 9.63 0.32
N ASP A 249 15.18 9.52 -1.00
CA ASP A 249 15.18 10.67 -1.90
C ASP A 249 13.95 11.56 -1.67
N ALA A 250 12.78 10.97 -1.37
CA ALA A 250 11.58 11.70 -0.97
C ALA A 250 11.82 12.50 0.33
N ALA A 251 12.40 11.87 1.35
CA ALA A 251 12.72 12.53 2.62
C ALA A 251 13.74 13.67 2.42
N SER A 252 14.76 13.48 1.57
CA SER A 252 15.76 14.51 1.26
C SER A 252 15.15 15.69 0.49
N SER A 253 14.25 15.42 -0.46
CA SER A 253 13.52 16.46 -1.22
C SER A 253 12.52 17.20 -0.34
N LEU A 254 11.88 16.52 0.63
CA LEU A 254 11.04 17.15 1.64
C LEU A 254 11.86 18.06 2.56
N ALA A 255 13.03 17.62 3.01
CA ALA A 255 13.93 18.44 3.80
C ALA A 255 14.37 19.71 3.02
N ARG A 256 14.65 19.59 1.72
CA ARG A 256 14.94 20.72 0.83
C ARG A 256 13.75 21.68 0.70
N SER A 257 12.54 21.13 0.59
CA SER A 257 11.30 21.91 0.58
C SER A 257 11.16 22.74 1.87
N LYS A 258 11.34 22.12 3.04
CA LYS A 258 11.31 22.80 4.35
C LYS A 258 12.40 23.85 4.50
N GLN A 259 13.59 23.62 3.96
CA GLN A 259 14.67 24.63 3.94
C GLN A 259 14.29 25.87 3.12
N PHE A 260 13.69 25.67 1.93
CA PHE A 260 13.19 26.79 1.14
C PHE A 260 12.03 27.52 1.83
N GLN A 261 11.13 26.80 2.51
CA GLN A 261 10.05 27.38 3.31
C GLN A 261 10.62 28.27 4.42
N ALA A 262 11.55 27.75 5.21
CA ALA A 262 12.21 28.48 6.29
C ALA A 262 12.94 29.73 5.77
N LYS A 263 13.61 29.62 4.62
CA LYS A 263 14.25 30.78 3.97
C LYS A 263 13.20 31.81 3.48
N GLY A 264 12.05 31.34 3.02
CA GLY A 264 10.92 32.20 2.66
C GLY A 264 10.42 33.00 3.85
N ASP A 265 10.18 32.32 5.00
CA ASP A 265 9.73 32.96 6.23
C ASP A 265 10.79 33.91 6.82
N ASP A 266 12.09 33.57 6.71
CA ASP A 266 13.17 34.51 7.11
C ASP A 266 13.20 35.77 6.25
N LEU A 267 12.96 35.67 4.94
CA LEU A 267 12.88 36.82 4.06
C LEU A 267 11.58 37.61 4.24
N ALA A 268 10.49 36.98 4.66
CA ALA A 268 9.19 37.62 4.85
C ALA A 268 9.21 38.69 5.92
N TRP A 269 10.00 38.54 7.01
CA TRP A 269 10.09 39.52 8.06
C TRP A 269 11.22 40.55 7.87
N ARG A 270 12.15 40.29 6.91
CA ARG A 270 13.32 41.16 6.66
C ARG A 270 13.20 42.00 5.38
N ARG A 271 12.42 41.58 4.41
CA ARG A 271 12.38 42.14 3.07
C ARG A 271 11.01 42.71 2.73
N PRO A 272 10.95 43.81 2.02
CA PRO A 272 9.69 44.38 1.56
C PRO A 272 9.02 43.45 0.53
N GLN A 273 7.71 43.60 0.46
CA GLN A 273 6.89 43.06 -0.62
C GLN A 273 6.17 44.19 -1.36
N ILE A 274 5.98 44.01 -2.65
CA ILE A 274 5.28 44.99 -3.51
C ILE A 274 4.02 44.30 -4.00
N GLY A 275 2.88 44.87 -3.66
CA GLY A 275 1.56 44.46 -4.12
C GLY A 275 0.94 45.50 -5.05
N PHE A 276 0.01 45.06 -5.87
CA PHE A 276 -0.90 45.88 -6.64
C PHE A 276 -2.30 45.72 -6.05
N GLY A 277 -3.02 46.82 -5.89
CA GLY A 277 -4.42 46.83 -5.47
C GLY A 277 -5.24 47.76 -6.35
N ALA A 278 -6.45 47.32 -6.67
CA ALA A 278 -7.47 48.15 -7.27
C ALA A 278 -8.79 47.88 -6.53
N VAL A 279 -9.50 48.97 -6.22
CA VAL A 279 -10.78 48.90 -5.53
C VAL A 279 -11.77 49.78 -6.27
N TYR A 280 -12.91 49.23 -6.58
CA TYR A 280 -14.07 49.94 -7.07
C TYR A 280 -15.17 49.88 -6.00
N ASN A 281 -15.73 51.02 -5.64
CA ASN A 281 -16.85 51.14 -4.74
C ASN A 281 -18.00 51.87 -5.44
N TYR A 282 -19.21 51.36 -5.23
CA TYR A 282 -20.45 51.99 -5.61
C TYR A 282 -21.23 52.34 -4.33
N ASP A 283 -21.41 53.64 -4.10
CA ASP A 283 -22.00 54.18 -2.89
C ASP A 283 -23.39 54.76 -3.16
N ILE A 284 -24.36 54.47 -2.29
CA ILE A 284 -25.70 55.10 -2.36
C ILE A 284 -25.69 56.29 -1.39
N TYR A 285 -25.83 57.50 -1.95
CA TYR A 285 -25.76 58.72 -1.14
C TYR A 285 -26.90 58.89 -0.16
N GLU A 286 -28.09 58.38 -0.45
CA GLU A 286 -29.29 58.49 0.36
C GLU A 286 -29.16 57.82 1.75
N LEU A 287 -28.26 56.87 1.85
CA LEU A 287 -27.96 56.17 3.12
C LEU A 287 -26.84 56.81 3.93
N ASN A 288 -26.14 57.80 3.37
CA ASN A 288 -25.04 58.49 4.00
C ASN A 288 -25.36 59.99 4.02
N ASN A 289 -25.11 60.70 5.12
CA ASN A 289 -25.28 62.13 5.22
C ASN A 289 -24.26 62.93 4.36
N TYR A 290 -23.97 62.43 3.14
CA TYR A 290 -22.95 62.96 2.27
C TYR A 290 -23.27 64.37 1.79
N GLU A 291 -24.56 64.63 1.45
CA GLU A 291 -25.03 65.92 1.00
C GLU A 291 -24.95 67.00 2.09
N GLN A 292 -24.88 66.62 3.38
CA GLN A 292 -24.72 67.56 4.49
C GLN A 292 -23.30 68.16 4.55
N TYR A 293 -22.31 67.45 4.01
CA TYR A 293 -20.90 67.83 4.13
C TYR A 293 -20.26 68.22 2.77
N TYR A 294 -20.89 67.87 1.64
CA TYR A 294 -20.38 68.15 0.30
C TYR A 294 -21.43 68.92 -0.53
N GLN A 295 -21.00 69.78 -1.45
CA GLN A 295 -21.90 70.52 -2.33
C GLN A 295 -22.70 69.53 -3.19
N PRO A 296 -24.05 69.68 -3.30
CA PRO A 296 -24.89 68.86 -4.13
C PRO A 296 -24.39 68.83 -5.60
N GLY A 297 -24.28 67.65 -6.18
CA GLY A 297 -23.87 67.42 -7.58
C GLY A 297 -22.37 67.29 -7.84
N THR A 298 -21.51 67.41 -6.80
CA THR A 298 -20.06 67.25 -6.95
C THR A 298 -19.58 65.80 -6.64
N ALA A 299 -20.40 65.04 -5.96
CA ALA A 299 -20.07 63.66 -5.61
C ALA A 299 -20.55 62.66 -6.69
N THR A 300 -19.71 61.68 -7.02
CA THR A 300 -20.06 60.57 -7.93
C THR A 300 -20.26 59.29 -7.14
N PRO A 301 -21.31 58.47 -7.44
CA PRO A 301 -21.53 57.20 -6.74
C PRO A 301 -20.43 56.17 -6.98
N ASN A 302 -19.60 56.43 -7.98
CA ASN A 302 -18.55 55.53 -8.41
C ASN A 302 -17.18 56.02 -7.91
N ASN A 303 -16.46 55.21 -7.15
CA ASN A 303 -15.12 55.47 -6.71
C ASN A 303 -14.19 54.36 -7.19
N VAL A 304 -13.11 54.74 -7.87
CA VAL A 304 -12.08 53.80 -8.34
C VAL A 304 -10.75 54.24 -7.76
N THR A 305 -10.12 53.31 -7.03
CA THR A 305 -8.78 53.51 -6.50
C THR A 305 -7.88 52.37 -6.98
N PHE A 306 -6.72 52.66 -7.50
CA PHE A 306 -5.70 51.69 -7.86
C PHE A 306 -4.32 52.22 -7.50
N GLY A 307 -3.40 51.29 -7.15
CA GLY A 307 -2.06 51.67 -6.75
C GLY A 307 -1.13 50.51 -6.47
N LEU A 308 0.13 50.87 -6.29
CA LEU A 308 1.15 49.92 -5.80
C LEU A 308 1.35 50.18 -4.31
N GLN A 309 1.38 49.09 -3.54
CA GLN A 309 1.63 49.14 -2.12
C GLN A 309 2.96 48.45 -1.81
N ILE A 310 3.85 49.15 -1.12
CA ILE A 310 5.11 48.59 -0.61
C ILE A 310 4.94 48.39 0.88
N THR A 311 5.00 47.15 1.32
CA THR A 311 4.86 46.77 2.73
C THR A 311 6.20 46.34 3.29
N PHE A 312 6.64 47.03 4.37
CA PHE A 312 7.81 46.67 5.15
C PHE A 312 7.37 46.14 6.52
N PRO A 313 7.75 44.94 6.90
CA PRO A 313 7.37 44.35 8.20
C PRO A 313 8.34 44.82 9.30
N PHE A 314 8.32 46.12 9.67
CA PHE A 314 9.09 46.60 10.80
C PHE A 314 8.51 46.11 12.13
N PHE A 315 9.35 45.53 12.99
CA PHE A 315 8.97 45.08 14.33
C PHE A 315 7.88 44.01 14.38
N ASP A 316 7.76 43.20 13.33
CA ASP A 316 6.84 42.04 13.35
C ASP A 316 7.49 40.86 14.06
N PHE A 317 7.27 40.80 15.39
CA PHE A 317 7.80 39.71 16.23
C PHE A 317 7.13 38.35 15.93
N ALA A 318 5.90 38.37 15.43
CA ALA A 318 5.18 37.13 15.06
C ALA A 318 5.82 36.48 13.82
N LEU A 319 6.11 37.24 12.78
CA LEU A 319 6.83 36.75 11.60
C LEU A 319 8.26 36.28 11.95
N ARG A 320 8.94 36.97 12.86
CA ARG A 320 10.26 36.53 13.35
C ARG A 320 10.18 35.22 14.13
N ALA A 321 9.17 35.05 14.98
CA ALA A 321 8.96 33.80 15.71
C ALA A 321 8.63 32.64 14.75
N LYS A 322 7.79 32.90 13.73
CA LYS A 322 7.47 31.95 12.68
C LYS A 322 8.73 31.50 11.91
N ALA A 323 9.61 32.44 11.53
CA ALA A 323 10.86 32.12 10.86
C ALA A 323 11.78 31.21 11.70
N LYS A 324 11.81 31.41 13.03
CA LYS A 324 12.55 30.51 13.92
C LYS A 324 11.92 29.12 14.00
N ALA A 325 10.59 29.04 14.07
CA ALA A 325 9.87 27.76 14.13
C ALA A 325 10.09 26.95 12.83
N THR A 326 9.95 27.59 11.68
CA THR A 326 10.17 26.91 10.39
C THR A 326 11.63 26.55 10.13
N ALA A 327 12.59 27.31 10.69
CA ALA A 327 14.01 26.93 10.66
C ALA A 327 14.27 25.66 11.49
N ALA A 328 13.62 25.54 12.65
CA ALA A 328 13.69 24.31 13.46
C ALA A 328 13.03 23.12 12.75
N GLU A 329 11.88 23.33 12.08
CA GLU A 329 11.24 22.28 11.25
C GLU A 329 12.13 21.84 10.09
N ALA A 330 12.84 22.76 9.44
CA ALA A 330 13.77 22.45 8.36
C ALA A 330 14.98 21.61 8.87
N LEU A 331 15.49 21.96 10.06
CA LEU A 331 16.53 21.17 10.70
C LEU A 331 16.04 19.77 11.06
N ARG A 332 14.83 19.67 11.63
CA ARG A 332 14.20 18.39 11.95
C ARG A 332 14.05 17.53 10.70
N ALA A 333 13.49 18.05 9.62
CA ALA A 333 13.32 17.30 8.38
C ALA A 333 14.65 16.83 7.78
N LYS A 334 15.73 17.63 7.92
CA LYS A 334 17.08 17.22 7.52
C LYS A 334 17.58 16.04 8.33
N VAL A 335 17.44 16.08 9.67
CA VAL A 335 17.85 14.99 10.55
C VAL A 335 17.02 13.73 10.30
N GLU A 336 15.71 13.87 10.05
CA GLU A 336 14.84 12.74 9.70
C GLU A 336 15.29 12.05 8.39
N ALA A 337 15.70 12.81 7.37
CA ALA A 337 16.25 12.26 6.13
C ALA A 337 17.57 11.52 6.36
N GLU A 338 18.48 12.08 7.14
CA GLU A 338 19.74 11.43 7.53
C GLU A 338 19.49 10.16 8.36
N GLN A 339 18.48 10.18 9.24
CA GLN A 339 18.09 9.02 10.03
C GLN A 339 17.52 7.90 9.16
N ALA A 340 16.66 8.24 8.18
CA ALA A 340 16.11 7.27 7.24
C ALA A 340 17.22 6.55 6.46
N GLN A 341 18.24 7.28 6.02
CA GLN A 341 19.41 6.67 5.36
C GLN A 341 20.14 5.70 6.27
N ARG A 342 20.47 6.13 7.50
CA ARG A 342 21.16 5.25 8.48
C ARG A 342 20.34 4.01 8.85
N GLN A 343 19.02 4.16 8.95
CA GLN A 343 18.13 3.02 9.21
C GLN A 343 18.15 2.02 8.06
N ASN A 344 18.18 2.51 6.82
CA ASN A 344 18.33 1.64 5.65
C ASN A 344 19.67 0.90 5.64
N ASP A 345 20.77 1.57 5.98
CA ASP A 345 22.10 0.94 6.05
C ASP A 345 22.10 -0.19 7.09
N VAL A 346 21.48 0.04 8.26
CA VAL A 346 21.32 -0.99 9.30
C VAL A 346 20.41 -2.13 8.82
N GLN A 347 19.34 -1.81 8.09
CA GLN A 347 18.42 -2.82 7.53
C GLN A 347 19.13 -3.70 6.50
N ILE A 348 19.93 -3.13 5.60
CA ILE A 348 20.74 -3.88 4.63
C ILE A 348 21.71 -4.81 5.38
N ALA A 349 22.44 -4.31 6.39
CA ALA A 349 23.36 -5.12 7.18
C ALA A 349 22.65 -6.28 7.92
N THR A 350 21.46 -6.02 8.47
CA THR A 350 20.65 -7.03 9.17
C THR A 350 20.14 -8.09 8.20
N LEU A 351 19.57 -7.67 7.07
CA LEU A 351 19.02 -8.59 6.06
C LEU A 351 20.13 -9.43 5.41
N SER A 352 21.28 -8.84 5.10
CA SER A 352 22.42 -9.58 4.54
C SER A 352 23.03 -10.59 5.52
N GLY A 353 23.01 -10.26 6.82
CA GLY A 353 23.41 -11.19 7.88
C GLY A 353 22.46 -12.36 8.03
N SER A 354 21.15 -12.08 8.11
CA SER A 354 20.11 -13.09 8.25
C SER A 354 19.97 -13.98 7.01
N LEU A 355 20.30 -13.48 5.83
CA LEU A 355 20.17 -14.22 4.58
C LEU A 355 21.07 -15.44 4.55
N ARG A 356 22.30 -15.33 5.05
CA ARG A 356 23.24 -16.47 5.15
C ARG A 356 22.72 -17.54 6.11
N GLU A 357 22.09 -17.13 7.21
CA GLU A 357 21.49 -18.07 8.19
C GLU A 357 20.27 -18.75 7.58
N LEU A 358 19.41 -18.02 6.88
CA LEU A 358 18.22 -18.56 6.25
C LEU A 358 18.56 -19.51 5.08
N ASP A 359 19.59 -19.19 4.29
CA ASP A 359 20.08 -20.08 3.23
C ASP A 359 20.57 -21.41 3.81
N ALA A 360 21.35 -21.37 4.91
CA ALA A 360 21.76 -22.57 5.61
C ALA A 360 20.59 -23.34 6.26
N ARG A 361 19.55 -22.64 6.74
CA ARG A 361 18.33 -23.29 7.26
C ARG A 361 17.55 -23.98 6.17
N ASP A 362 17.41 -23.37 5.01
CA ASP A 362 16.75 -23.95 3.84
C ASP A 362 17.48 -25.21 3.38
N GLU A 363 18.82 -25.19 3.29
CA GLU A 363 19.62 -26.37 2.99
C GLU A 363 19.41 -27.49 4.01
N VAL A 364 19.45 -27.19 5.33
CA VAL A 364 19.22 -28.16 6.40
C VAL A 364 17.79 -28.73 6.33
N ALA A 365 16.78 -27.91 6.06
CA ALA A 365 15.38 -28.35 5.95
C ALA A 365 15.18 -29.25 4.73
N SER A 366 15.77 -28.90 3.59
CA SER A 366 15.77 -29.71 2.36
C SER A 366 16.45 -31.07 2.57
N LEU A 367 17.61 -31.11 3.23
CA LEU A 367 18.30 -32.36 3.56
C LEU A 367 17.48 -33.22 4.50
N LYS A 368 16.82 -32.64 5.53
CA LYS A 368 15.94 -33.39 6.43
C LYS A 368 14.75 -34.00 5.68
N GLN A 369 14.16 -33.26 4.74
CA GLN A 369 13.08 -33.77 3.90
C GLN A 369 13.58 -34.94 3.04
N GLN A 370 14.75 -34.84 2.40
CA GLN A 370 15.32 -35.94 1.61
C GLN A 370 15.60 -37.19 2.46
N ILE A 371 16.08 -37.03 3.70
CA ILE A 371 16.30 -38.09 4.63
C ILE A 371 14.97 -38.80 5.00
N ALA A 372 13.92 -38.02 5.32
CA ALA A 372 12.61 -38.54 5.66
C ALA A 372 11.97 -39.30 4.50
N ASP A 373 12.11 -38.80 3.26
CA ASP A 373 11.66 -39.47 2.04
C ASP A 373 12.40 -40.81 1.82
N ALA A 374 13.73 -40.82 2.01
CA ALA A 374 14.53 -42.04 1.93
C ALA A 374 14.16 -43.04 3.01
N GLN A 375 13.91 -42.60 4.26
CA GLN A 375 13.45 -43.46 5.36
C GLN A 375 12.08 -44.07 5.07
N LEU A 376 11.13 -43.26 4.57
CA LEU A 376 9.81 -43.76 4.17
C LEU A 376 9.93 -44.84 3.08
N LYS A 377 10.74 -44.64 2.06
CA LYS A 377 10.99 -45.63 1.00
C LYS A 377 11.59 -46.89 1.55
N THR A 378 12.51 -46.83 2.52
CA THR A 378 13.08 -48.01 3.17
C THR A 378 12.02 -48.78 3.97
N VAL A 379 11.21 -48.08 4.78
CA VAL A 379 10.11 -48.66 5.55
C VAL A 379 9.09 -49.37 4.62
N MET A 380 8.74 -48.74 3.49
CA MET A 380 7.83 -49.34 2.51
C MET A 380 8.44 -50.61 1.86
N ALA A 381 9.72 -50.56 1.47
CA ALA A 381 10.40 -51.69 0.87
C ALA A 381 10.54 -52.86 1.84
N GLU A 382 10.77 -52.60 3.14
CA GLU A 382 10.82 -53.64 4.16
C GLU A 382 9.44 -54.25 4.42
N LEU A 383 8.36 -53.49 4.37
CA LEU A 383 6.99 -53.98 4.45
C LEU A 383 6.62 -54.88 3.26
N ASP A 384 6.97 -54.47 2.04
CA ASP A 384 6.70 -55.22 0.82
C ASP A 384 7.57 -56.49 0.72
N GLY A 385 8.84 -56.42 1.19
CA GLY A 385 9.78 -57.55 1.20
C GLY A 385 9.56 -58.56 2.31
N GLY A 386 8.94 -58.16 3.41
CA GLY A 386 8.76 -58.98 4.61
C GLY A 386 7.71 -60.11 4.48
N ASN A 387 6.94 -60.15 3.41
CA ASN A 387 5.93 -61.17 3.17
C ASN A 387 6.48 -62.56 2.69
N GLY A 388 7.79 -62.73 2.60
CA GLY A 388 8.40 -63.92 1.98
C GLY A 388 9.47 -64.66 2.76
N SER A 389 9.91 -64.22 3.94
CA SER A 389 10.99 -64.88 4.67
C SER A 389 10.48 -65.58 5.95
N PRO A 390 10.77 -66.86 6.17
CA PRO A 390 10.40 -67.57 7.41
C PRO A 390 11.21 -67.06 8.59
N ALA A 391 10.53 -66.80 9.72
CA ALA A 391 11.11 -66.30 10.96
C ALA A 391 12.22 -67.26 11.47
N GLY A 392 13.50 -66.85 11.37
CA GLY A 392 14.59 -67.53 12.01
C GLY A 392 14.86 -66.84 13.40
N PRO A 393 15.62 -67.50 14.29
CA PRO A 393 15.87 -67.07 15.66
C PRO A 393 16.66 -65.69 15.73
N ASN A 394 17.07 -65.15 14.61
CA ASN A 394 17.73 -63.84 14.47
C ASN A 394 16.93 -62.86 13.58
N ALA A 395 15.61 -63.05 13.44
CA ALA A 395 14.79 -62.14 12.63
C ALA A 395 14.83 -60.72 13.23
N GLN A 396 15.24 -59.77 12.43
CA GLN A 396 15.11 -58.34 12.75
C GLN A 396 13.63 -58.00 12.99
N PRO A 397 13.32 -57.07 13.87
CA PRO A 397 11.93 -56.67 14.11
C PRO A 397 11.26 -56.27 12.80
N GLN A 398 10.22 -57.00 12.41
CA GLN A 398 9.45 -56.70 11.21
C GLN A 398 8.85 -55.30 11.35
N VAL A 399 9.05 -54.46 10.34
CA VAL A 399 8.41 -53.15 10.26
C VAL A 399 6.89 -53.34 10.30
N SER A 400 6.25 -52.59 11.18
CA SER A 400 4.80 -52.70 11.41
C SER A 400 4.04 -51.64 10.61
N PRO A 401 2.76 -51.86 10.25
CA PRO A 401 1.92 -50.80 9.64
C PRO A 401 1.86 -49.49 10.43
N LYS A 402 2.04 -49.57 11.77
CA LYS A 402 2.22 -48.38 12.64
C LYS A 402 3.44 -47.57 12.23
N GLN A 403 4.59 -48.19 12.00
CA GLN A 403 5.82 -47.54 11.61
C GLN A 403 5.71 -46.87 10.23
N GLU A 404 4.97 -47.49 9.30
CA GLU A 404 4.66 -46.88 8.02
C GLU A 404 3.89 -45.56 8.18
N GLN A 405 2.81 -45.57 8.99
CA GLN A 405 2.02 -44.35 9.18
C GLN A 405 2.84 -43.24 9.87
N LEU A 406 3.67 -43.58 10.86
CA LEU A 406 4.58 -42.63 11.50
C LEU A 406 5.61 -42.07 10.53
N ALA A 407 6.20 -42.88 9.66
CA ALA A 407 7.15 -42.42 8.64
C ALA A 407 6.49 -41.51 7.60
N ARG A 408 5.23 -41.80 7.19
CA ARG A 408 4.46 -40.91 6.29
C ARG A 408 4.13 -39.57 6.94
N ILE A 409 3.79 -39.56 8.22
CA ILE A 409 3.51 -38.36 8.98
C ILE A 409 4.79 -37.51 9.10
N ASP A 410 5.92 -38.14 9.43
CA ASP A 410 7.21 -37.42 9.56
C ASP A 410 7.68 -36.85 8.23
N GLU A 411 7.59 -37.61 7.15
CA GLU A 411 7.95 -37.12 5.80
C GLU A 411 7.12 -35.89 5.42
N ARG A 412 5.81 -35.89 5.64
CA ARG A 412 4.97 -34.72 5.38
C ARG A 412 5.31 -33.54 6.28
N GLN A 413 5.69 -33.78 7.54
CA GLN A 413 6.16 -32.74 8.44
C GLN A 413 7.47 -32.12 7.94
N LYS A 414 8.43 -32.95 7.51
CA LYS A 414 9.70 -32.45 6.97
C LYS A 414 9.52 -31.70 5.65
N TYR A 415 8.55 -32.12 4.83
CA TYR A 415 8.14 -31.35 3.65
C TYR A 415 7.61 -29.96 4.03
N GLN A 416 6.72 -29.84 5.02
CA GLN A 416 6.22 -28.55 5.50
C GLN A 416 7.35 -27.67 6.04
N ASP A 417 8.25 -28.24 6.89
CA ASP A 417 9.41 -27.54 7.43
C ASP A 417 10.31 -26.97 6.30
N ALA A 418 10.49 -27.72 5.20
CA ALA A 418 11.29 -27.27 4.06
C ALA A 418 10.60 -26.16 3.25
N VAL A 419 9.30 -26.27 3.02
CA VAL A 419 8.52 -25.27 2.31
C VAL A 419 8.46 -23.95 3.10
N GLU A 420 8.35 -24.01 4.43
CA GLU A 420 8.39 -22.82 5.31
C GLU A 420 9.78 -22.17 5.31
N ALA A 421 10.87 -22.96 5.37
CA ALA A 421 12.23 -22.43 5.29
C ALA A 421 12.49 -21.70 3.97
N GLY A 422 12.04 -22.26 2.85
CA GLY A 422 12.09 -21.62 1.53
C GLY A 422 11.30 -20.30 1.46
N LEU A 423 10.15 -20.23 2.13
CA LEU A 423 9.36 -19.00 2.24
C LEU A 423 10.12 -17.89 3.01
N ASP A 424 10.74 -18.25 4.13
CA ASP A 424 11.49 -17.30 4.94
C ASP A 424 12.69 -16.75 4.16
N LEU A 425 13.38 -17.61 3.42
CA LEU A 425 14.48 -17.19 2.51
C LEU A 425 13.97 -16.28 1.39
N ALA A 426 12.84 -16.60 0.77
CA ALA A 426 12.22 -15.79 -0.28
C ALA A 426 11.84 -14.39 0.23
N LYS A 427 11.23 -14.30 1.42
CA LYS A 427 10.89 -13.03 2.07
C LYS A 427 12.13 -12.19 2.37
N ALA A 428 13.20 -12.81 2.86
CA ALA A 428 14.44 -12.10 3.14
C ALA A 428 15.12 -11.58 1.88
N ARG A 429 15.12 -12.37 0.79
CA ARG A 429 15.64 -11.95 -0.53
C ARG A 429 14.85 -10.77 -1.10
N LEU A 430 13.52 -10.82 -1.08
CA LEU A 430 12.66 -9.71 -1.52
C LEU A 430 12.88 -8.45 -0.67
N GLY A 431 13.00 -8.60 0.65
CA GLY A 431 13.31 -7.50 1.55
C GLY A 431 14.65 -6.84 1.25
N LEU A 432 15.68 -7.64 0.95
CA LEU A 432 17.02 -7.15 0.57
C LEU A 432 17.00 -6.47 -0.80
N LEU A 433 16.31 -7.05 -1.79
CA LEU A 433 16.09 -6.44 -3.12
C LEU A 433 15.56 -5.01 -2.99
N ARG A 434 14.53 -4.84 -2.14
CA ARG A 434 13.97 -3.52 -1.90
C ARG A 434 14.95 -2.62 -1.16
N ALA A 435 15.59 -3.10 -0.09
CA ALA A 435 16.54 -2.30 0.70
C ALA A 435 17.74 -1.79 -0.12
N LEU A 436 18.14 -2.53 -1.15
CA LEU A 436 19.17 -2.15 -2.11
C LEU A 436 18.66 -1.28 -3.29
N GLY A 437 17.34 -1.08 -3.42
CA GLY A 437 16.74 -0.28 -4.49
C GLY A 437 16.62 -1.00 -5.85
N HIS A 438 16.67 -2.33 -5.86
CA HIS A 438 16.57 -3.16 -7.08
C HIS A 438 15.17 -3.75 -7.31
N MET A 439 14.17 -3.32 -6.53
CA MET A 439 12.80 -3.84 -6.62
C MET A 439 12.17 -3.58 -7.99
N GLU A 440 12.46 -2.42 -8.62
CA GLU A 440 11.93 -2.07 -9.93
C GLU A 440 12.47 -2.98 -11.04
N ASP A 441 13.76 -3.34 -11.00
CA ASP A 441 14.38 -4.24 -11.97
C ASP A 441 13.74 -5.63 -11.91
N TRP A 442 13.55 -6.16 -10.69
CA TRP A 442 12.87 -7.44 -10.46
C TRP A 442 11.41 -7.42 -10.95
N LEU A 443 10.68 -6.31 -10.73
CA LEU A 443 9.31 -6.16 -11.23
C LEU A 443 9.26 -6.15 -12.76
N GLN A 444 10.25 -5.56 -13.44
CA GLN A 444 10.35 -5.60 -14.91
C GLN A 444 10.61 -7.02 -15.42
N GLU A 445 11.44 -7.80 -14.74
CA GLU A 445 11.68 -9.22 -15.09
C GLU A 445 10.41 -10.07 -14.93
N LEU A 446 9.57 -9.78 -13.92
CA LEU A 446 8.27 -10.43 -13.73
C LEU A 446 7.33 -10.30 -14.96
N HIS A 447 7.42 -9.19 -15.69
CA HIS A 447 6.58 -8.93 -16.86
C HIS A 447 7.13 -9.52 -18.14
N THR A 448 8.40 -9.91 -18.15
CA THR A 448 9.06 -10.47 -19.36
C THR A 448 9.00 -12.00 -19.43
N LYS A 449 8.66 -12.66 -18.33
CA LYS A 449 8.45 -14.11 -18.23
C LYS A 449 6.96 -14.45 -18.24
#